data_3001ec5acf6ab35a22ca36e09738e490
#
_entry.id   3001ec5acf6ab35a22ca36e09738e490
#
_cell.length_a   1.000
_cell.length_b   1.000
_cell.length_c   1.000
_cell.angle_alpha   90.00
_cell.angle_beta   90.00
_cell.angle_gamma   90.00
#
_symmetry.space_group_name_H-M   'P 1'
#
loop_
_entity.id
_entity.type
_entity.pdbx_description
1 polymer ?
#
loop_
_entity_poly.entity_id
_entity_poly.type
_entity_poly.pdbx_seq_one_letter_code
_entity_poly.pdbx_strand_id
1 'polypeptide(L)'
;DRMLDMGFIRDVRKILAKLPEDRQSLLFSATMPAEVQKLSRDMLYEPERIDIAPKTVTLDVIRQSVHFVDAKEKQALLRKLLEDRDMKRVIIFTRTKHRANRVSDNLVKAGIESAAIHGNKSQAARQKALEAFRKGQVRVLVATDIAARGIDVKDITHVINFELPNESESYVHRIGRTARAGAEGVALSFCDGTEYDELKDIEKLIGRTVETASGERPLHATPGAKKARGGRQGSWAGNKGGGQGRSGGQKRRSSGRRPSRRAA
;
A
#
# COMPACT_ATOMS: atom_id res chain seq x y z
N ASP A 1 -11.53 6.45 -5.56
CA ASP A 1 -10.58 6.10 -6.61
C ASP A 1 -9.88 4.77 -6.30
N ARG A 2 -9.23 4.67 -5.20
CA ARG A 2 -8.34 3.56 -4.87
C ARG A 2 -9.04 2.24 -4.50
N MET A 3 -10.31 2.26 -4.10
CA MET A 3 -11.10 1.03 -4.00
C MET A 3 -11.27 0.36 -5.38
N LEU A 4 -11.21 1.15 -6.43
CA LEU A 4 -11.34 0.68 -7.80
C LEU A 4 -10.03 0.07 -8.31
N ASP A 5 -8.88 0.65 -7.94
CA ASP A 5 -7.54 0.10 -8.24
C ASP A 5 -7.31 -1.27 -7.63
N MET A 6 -7.97 -1.58 -6.51
CA MET A 6 -7.82 -2.84 -5.77
C MET A 6 -8.70 -3.98 -6.30
N GLY A 7 -9.32 -3.85 -7.46
CA GLY A 7 -10.14 -4.89 -8.07
C GLY A 7 -11.56 -5.01 -7.50
N PHE A 8 -11.98 -4.11 -6.61
CA PHE A 8 -13.35 -4.07 -6.07
C PHE A 8 -14.40 -3.58 -7.07
N ILE A 9 -14.01 -3.14 -8.26
CA ILE A 9 -14.93 -2.65 -9.29
C ILE A 9 -16.07 -3.63 -9.60
N ARG A 10 -15.79 -4.93 -9.58
CA ARG A 10 -16.79 -5.99 -9.81
C ARG A 10 -17.82 -6.04 -8.68
N ASP A 11 -17.36 -5.90 -7.44
CA ASP A 11 -18.24 -5.96 -6.27
C ASP A 11 -19.04 -4.67 -6.12
N VAL A 12 -18.43 -3.51 -6.42
CA VAL A 12 -19.14 -2.23 -6.51
C VAL A 12 -20.26 -2.30 -7.54
N ARG A 13 -20.00 -2.83 -8.74
CA ARG A 13 -21.06 -3.00 -9.78
C ARG A 13 -22.17 -3.96 -9.33
N LYS A 14 -21.86 -5.03 -8.62
CA LYS A 14 -22.88 -5.93 -8.05
C LYS A 14 -23.77 -5.24 -7.01
N ILE A 15 -23.18 -4.36 -6.19
CA ILE A 15 -23.93 -3.57 -5.21
C ILE A 15 -24.84 -2.58 -5.94
N LEU A 16 -24.29 -1.84 -6.90
CA LEU A 16 -25.06 -0.87 -7.69
C LEU A 16 -26.27 -1.47 -8.39
N ALA A 17 -26.10 -2.68 -8.97
CA ALA A 17 -27.19 -3.40 -9.63
C ALA A 17 -28.33 -3.82 -8.69
N LYS A 18 -28.14 -3.72 -7.38
CA LYS A 18 -29.17 -4.03 -6.37
C LYS A 18 -29.80 -2.79 -5.73
N LEU A 19 -29.28 -1.61 -6.05
CA LEU A 19 -29.82 -0.37 -5.53
C LEU A 19 -31.02 0.11 -6.37
N PRO A 20 -31.97 0.85 -5.77
CA PRO A 20 -33.06 1.48 -6.52
C PRO A 20 -32.51 2.38 -7.64
N GLU A 21 -33.25 2.47 -8.75
CA GLU A 21 -32.89 3.38 -9.85
C GLU A 21 -33.06 4.85 -9.42
N ASP A 22 -34.16 5.16 -8.74
CA ASP A 22 -34.40 6.49 -8.15
C ASP A 22 -33.60 6.64 -6.86
N ARG A 23 -32.42 7.27 -6.97
CA ARG A 23 -31.51 7.54 -5.88
C ARG A 23 -30.62 8.74 -6.15
N GLN A 24 -30.22 9.42 -5.12
CA GLN A 24 -29.12 10.37 -5.20
C GLN A 24 -27.78 9.62 -5.04
N SER A 25 -26.90 9.76 -6.02
CA SER A 25 -25.55 9.15 -6.00
C SER A 25 -24.48 10.23 -5.90
N LEU A 26 -23.57 10.09 -4.96
CA LEU A 26 -22.45 11.01 -4.73
C LEU A 26 -21.13 10.24 -4.85
N LEU A 27 -20.19 10.80 -5.61
CA LEU A 27 -18.85 10.24 -5.74
C LEU A 27 -17.81 11.27 -5.27
N PHE A 28 -17.00 10.87 -4.31
CA PHE A 28 -15.91 11.69 -3.80
C PHE A 28 -14.57 11.03 -4.10
N SER A 29 -13.64 11.79 -4.65
CA SER A 29 -12.29 11.32 -4.90
C SER A 29 -11.29 12.48 -4.83
N ALA A 30 -10.08 12.18 -4.35
CA ALA A 30 -8.98 13.14 -4.37
C ALA A 30 -8.28 13.16 -5.73
N THR A 31 -8.41 12.09 -6.52
CA THR A 31 -7.80 11.93 -7.84
C THR A 31 -8.83 11.37 -8.82
N MET A 32 -8.76 11.77 -10.08
CA MET A 32 -9.71 11.35 -11.12
C MET A 32 -8.98 10.76 -12.34
N PRO A 33 -8.25 9.63 -12.19
CA PRO A 33 -7.66 8.94 -13.33
C PRO A 33 -8.73 8.45 -14.32
N ALA A 34 -8.33 8.14 -15.54
CA ALA A 34 -9.26 7.81 -16.63
C ALA A 34 -10.21 6.65 -16.31
N GLU A 35 -9.74 5.66 -15.55
CA GLU A 35 -10.56 4.51 -15.11
C GLU A 35 -11.65 4.93 -14.11
N VAL A 36 -11.32 5.83 -13.18
CA VAL A 36 -12.30 6.38 -12.22
C VAL A 36 -13.31 7.26 -12.94
N GLN A 37 -12.88 8.07 -13.92
CA GLN A 37 -13.78 8.87 -14.75
C GLN A 37 -14.75 7.99 -15.54
N LYS A 38 -14.26 6.88 -16.10
CA LYS A 38 -15.14 5.92 -16.80
C LYS A 38 -16.19 5.34 -15.85
N LEU A 39 -15.76 4.90 -14.67
CA LEU A 39 -16.67 4.35 -13.69
C LEU A 39 -17.68 5.39 -13.18
N SER A 40 -17.27 6.63 -12.96
CA SER A 40 -18.19 7.68 -12.53
C SER A 40 -19.32 7.90 -13.54
N ARG A 41 -19.04 7.81 -14.85
CA ARG A 41 -20.05 7.87 -15.92
C ARG A 41 -21.01 6.68 -15.89
N ASP A 42 -20.51 5.48 -15.52
CA ASP A 42 -21.35 4.27 -15.40
C ASP A 42 -22.26 4.33 -14.16
N MET A 43 -21.92 5.12 -13.14
CA MET A 43 -22.57 5.13 -11.82
C MET A 43 -23.48 6.34 -11.57
N LEU A 44 -23.17 7.45 -12.20
CA LEU A 44 -23.82 8.72 -11.96
C LEU A 44 -24.66 9.11 -13.19
N TYR A 45 -25.84 9.64 -12.94
CA TYR A 45 -26.70 10.21 -13.97
C TYR A 45 -26.57 11.74 -13.92
N GLU A 46 -26.19 12.37 -15.03
CA GLU A 46 -25.99 13.82 -15.18
C GLU A 46 -25.36 14.49 -13.92
N PRO A 47 -24.16 14.04 -13.49
CA PRO A 47 -23.62 14.52 -12.22
C PRO A 47 -23.14 15.98 -12.31
N GLU A 48 -23.48 16.76 -11.30
CA GLU A 48 -22.80 18.04 -11.07
C GLU A 48 -21.37 17.77 -10.60
N ARG A 49 -20.39 18.41 -11.27
CA ARG A 49 -18.98 18.25 -10.94
C ARG A 49 -18.48 19.46 -10.16
N ILE A 50 -18.13 19.22 -8.89
CA ILE A 50 -17.52 20.21 -8.02
C ILE A 50 -16.03 19.86 -7.86
N ASP A 51 -15.17 20.66 -8.45
CA ASP A 51 -13.72 20.50 -8.39
C ASP A 51 -13.13 21.56 -7.46
N ILE A 52 -12.79 21.12 -6.23
CA ILE A 52 -12.22 21.98 -5.17
C ILE A 52 -10.72 21.78 -5.00
N ALA A 53 -10.12 20.82 -5.75
CA ALA A 53 -8.69 20.58 -5.67
C ALA A 53 -7.94 21.79 -6.25
N PRO A 54 -7.05 22.44 -5.49
CA PRO A 54 -6.13 23.40 -6.09
C PRO A 54 -5.31 22.67 -7.15
N LYS A 55 -5.12 23.31 -8.32
CA LYS A 55 -4.36 22.74 -9.46
C LYS A 55 -2.93 22.35 -9.09
N THR A 56 -2.42 22.90 -8.03
CA THR A 56 -1.18 22.52 -7.34
C THR A 56 -1.53 21.96 -5.97
N VAL A 57 -1.41 20.64 -5.84
CA VAL A 57 -1.56 19.98 -4.54
C VAL A 57 -0.68 20.70 -3.52
N THR A 58 -1.16 20.83 -2.30
CA THR A 58 -0.49 21.35 -1.10
C THR A 58 0.86 20.68 -0.78
N LEU A 59 1.62 20.30 -1.83
CA LEU A 59 2.96 19.73 -1.70
C LEU A 59 4.00 20.77 -1.29
N ASP A 60 3.67 22.05 -1.48
CA ASP A 60 4.61 23.17 -1.19
C ASP A 60 4.78 23.40 0.31
N VAL A 61 3.79 23.02 1.13
CA VAL A 61 3.90 23.07 2.59
C VAL A 61 4.59 21.84 3.19
N ILE A 62 4.94 20.85 2.35
CA ILE A 62 5.67 19.65 2.76
C ILE A 62 7.09 19.74 2.24
N ARG A 63 8.05 19.88 3.15
CA ARG A 63 9.46 19.78 2.81
C ARG A 63 9.80 18.33 2.48
N GLN A 64 10.18 18.08 1.23
CA GLN A 64 10.44 16.72 0.71
C GLN A 64 11.92 16.55 0.44
N SER A 65 12.48 15.42 0.89
CA SER A 65 13.86 15.06 0.56
C SER A 65 14.03 13.55 0.39
N VAL A 66 15.10 13.18 -0.33
CA VAL A 66 15.46 11.79 -0.61
C VAL A 66 16.87 11.48 -0.11
N HIS A 67 17.02 10.32 0.52
CA HIS A 67 18.28 9.72 0.89
C HIS A 67 18.57 8.55 -0.05
N PHE A 68 19.65 8.63 -0.81
CA PHE A 68 20.13 7.49 -1.59
C PHE A 68 20.95 6.58 -0.69
N VAL A 69 20.49 5.36 -0.49
CA VAL A 69 21.02 4.44 0.51
C VAL A 69 20.78 3.00 0.11
N ASP A 70 21.74 2.14 0.30
CA ASP A 70 21.57 0.71 0.03
C ASP A 70 20.48 0.08 0.89
N ALA A 71 19.77 -0.89 0.32
CA ALA A 71 18.64 -1.57 0.99
C ALA A 71 19.01 -2.16 2.36
N LYS A 72 20.28 -2.58 2.53
CA LYS A 72 20.81 -3.12 3.79
C LYS A 72 21.02 -2.04 4.85
N GLU A 73 21.32 -0.83 4.44
CA GLU A 73 21.65 0.30 5.30
C GLU A 73 20.43 1.16 5.69
N LYS A 74 19.29 1.00 4.98
CA LYS A 74 18.05 1.75 5.28
C LYS A 74 17.67 1.69 6.76
N GLN A 75 17.85 0.54 7.42
CA GLN A 75 17.50 0.38 8.83
C GLN A 75 18.44 1.16 9.77
N ALA A 76 19.74 1.22 9.44
CA ALA A 76 20.71 1.99 10.20
C ALA A 76 20.45 3.50 10.04
N LEU A 77 20.23 3.94 8.81
CA LEU A 77 19.85 5.33 8.52
C LEU A 77 18.57 5.73 9.24
N LEU A 78 17.53 4.88 9.22
CA LEU A 78 16.28 5.14 9.90
C LEU A 78 16.49 5.38 11.41
N ARG A 79 17.29 4.54 12.07
CA ARG A 79 17.60 4.72 13.50
C ARG A 79 18.30 6.03 13.75
N LYS A 80 19.33 6.36 12.95
CA LYS A 80 20.07 7.60 13.07
C LYS A 80 19.16 8.84 12.92
N LEU A 81 18.25 8.84 11.95
CA LEU A 81 17.31 9.94 11.77
C LEU A 81 16.33 10.06 12.95
N LEU A 82 15.89 8.92 13.51
CA LEU A 82 14.98 8.93 14.66
C LEU A 82 15.66 9.30 16.00
N GLU A 83 16.98 9.49 16.04
CA GLU A 83 17.67 10.12 17.18
C GLU A 83 17.28 11.58 17.33
N ASP A 84 16.88 12.23 16.23
CA ASP A 84 16.32 13.57 16.25
C ASP A 84 14.99 13.58 17.03
N ARG A 85 14.96 14.37 18.10
CA ARG A 85 13.79 14.50 18.97
C ARG A 85 12.70 15.40 18.40
N ASP A 86 13.00 16.18 17.37
CA ASP A 86 12.00 16.99 16.66
C ASP A 86 11.08 16.12 15.79
N MET A 87 11.47 14.89 15.49
CA MET A 87 10.60 13.87 14.91
C MET A 87 9.62 13.31 15.95
N LYS A 88 8.67 14.13 16.39
CA LYS A 88 7.77 13.81 17.53
C LYS A 88 6.73 12.75 17.19
N ARG A 89 6.13 12.79 16.00
CA ARG A 89 5.08 11.87 15.57
C ARG A 89 5.33 11.47 14.12
N VAL A 90 5.79 10.24 13.92
CA VAL A 90 6.34 9.76 12.66
C VAL A 90 5.50 8.62 12.10
N ILE A 91 5.12 8.70 10.83
CA ILE A 91 4.58 7.55 10.09
C ILE A 91 5.64 7.05 9.12
N ILE A 92 5.92 5.75 9.17
CA ILE A 92 6.85 5.08 8.26
C ILE A 92 6.07 4.17 7.32
N PHE A 93 6.28 4.35 6.03
CA PHE A 93 5.63 3.52 5.01
C PHE A 93 6.56 2.44 4.47
N THR A 94 6.02 1.23 4.37
CA THR A 94 6.65 0.08 3.73
C THR A 94 5.72 -0.54 2.71
N ARG A 95 6.28 -1.25 1.70
CA ARG A 95 5.48 -1.90 0.66
C ARG A 95 4.72 -3.12 1.18
N THR A 96 5.31 -3.86 2.13
CA THR A 96 4.77 -5.14 2.57
C THR A 96 4.54 -5.21 4.08
N LYS A 97 3.54 -6.01 4.48
CA LYS A 97 3.22 -6.30 5.88
C LYS A 97 4.39 -6.93 6.65
N HIS A 98 5.19 -7.77 6.00
CA HIS A 98 6.35 -8.40 6.61
C HIS A 98 7.46 -7.39 6.87
N ARG A 99 7.67 -6.45 5.94
CA ARG A 99 8.61 -5.35 6.15
C ARG A 99 8.15 -4.44 7.27
N ALA A 100 6.85 -4.11 7.33
CA ALA A 100 6.29 -3.30 8.40
C ALA A 100 6.57 -3.88 9.79
N ASN A 101 6.31 -5.17 9.99
CA ASN A 101 6.65 -5.83 11.26
C ASN A 101 8.16 -5.75 11.54
N ARG A 102 9.01 -6.16 10.58
CA ARG A 102 10.46 -6.18 10.76
C ARG A 102 11.03 -4.80 11.12
N VAL A 103 10.56 -3.75 10.46
CA VAL A 103 11.00 -2.38 10.76
C VAL A 103 10.58 -1.98 12.17
N SER A 104 9.32 -2.21 12.54
CA SER A 104 8.81 -1.91 13.87
C SER A 104 9.55 -2.70 14.95
N ASP A 105 9.72 -4.01 14.77
CA ASP A 105 10.41 -4.87 15.75
C ASP A 105 11.87 -4.43 15.95
N ASN A 106 12.57 -4.04 14.88
CA ASN A 106 13.94 -3.53 14.94
C ASN A 106 14.03 -2.18 15.68
N LEU A 107 13.02 -1.31 15.51
CA LEU A 107 12.94 -0.04 16.25
C LEU A 107 12.72 -0.28 17.74
N VAL A 108 11.80 -1.17 18.10
CA VAL A 108 11.55 -1.53 19.51
C VAL A 108 12.80 -2.13 20.15
N LYS A 109 13.52 -3.02 19.47
CA LYS A 109 14.81 -3.56 19.95
C LYS A 109 15.88 -2.49 20.15
N ALA A 110 15.78 -1.39 19.40
CA ALA A 110 16.68 -0.24 19.55
C ALA A 110 16.18 0.80 20.58
N GLY A 111 15.14 0.48 21.37
CA GLY A 111 14.59 1.38 22.38
C GLY A 111 13.68 2.49 21.82
N ILE A 112 13.26 2.40 20.56
CA ILE A 112 12.36 3.38 19.92
C ILE A 112 10.93 2.83 19.94
N GLU A 113 10.03 3.51 20.64
CA GLU A 113 8.63 3.13 20.75
C GLU A 113 7.95 3.14 19.38
N SER A 114 7.57 1.95 18.91
CA SER A 114 7.03 1.74 17.57
C SER A 114 5.90 0.72 17.58
N ALA A 115 4.92 0.91 16.71
CA ALA A 115 3.85 -0.05 16.44
C ALA A 115 3.66 -0.25 14.93
N ALA A 116 3.36 -1.49 14.52
CA ALA A 116 3.05 -1.81 13.14
C ALA A 116 1.55 -1.93 12.90
N ILE A 117 1.08 -1.35 11.78
CA ILE A 117 -0.32 -1.45 11.32
C ILE A 117 -0.37 -1.94 9.86
N HIS A 118 -1.00 -3.10 9.65
CA HIS A 118 -1.13 -3.71 8.32
C HIS A 118 -2.28 -4.73 8.29
N GLY A 119 -2.63 -5.24 7.11
CA GLY A 119 -3.80 -6.09 6.89
C GLY A 119 -3.84 -7.41 7.69
N ASN A 120 -2.68 -7.93 8.13
CA ASN A 120 -2.64 -9.15 8.96
C ASN A 120 -2.82 -8.90 10.46
N LYS A 121 -2.95 -7.65 10.91
CA LYS A 121 -3.31 -7.34 12.30
C LYS A 121 -4.82 -7.40 12.45
N SER A 122 -5.32 -7.94 13.55
CA SER A 122 -6.74 -7.88 13.89
C SER A 122 -7.20 -6.43 14.01
N GLN A 123 -8.49 -6.18 13.83
CA GLN A 123 -9.04 -4.82 13.96
C GLN A 123 -8.78 -4.23 15.34
N ALA A 124 -8.90 -5.03 16.40
CA ALA A 124 -8.60 -4.60 17.76
C ALA A 124 -7.11 -4.18 17.92
N ALA A 125 -6.18 -4.96 17.37
CA ALA A 125 -4.75 -4.63 17.41
C ALA A 125 -4.44 -3.35 16.61
N ARG A 126 -5.10 -3.14 15.47
CA ARG A 126 -4.97 -1.91 14.66
C ARG A 126 -5.49 -0.70 15.43
N GLN A 127 -6.65 -0.83 16.06
CA GLN A 127 -7.25 0.23 16.88
C GLN A 127 -6.33 0.59 18.06
N LYS A 128 -5.83 -0.41 18.78
CA LYS A 128 -4.89 -0.20 19.89
C LYS A 128 -3.62 0.53 19.45
N ALA A 129 -3.00 0.11 18.34
CA ALA A 129 -1.81 0.76 17.81
C ALA A 129 -2.08 2.22 17.40
N LEU A 130 -3.22 2.48 16.77
CA LEU A 130 -3.61 3.82 16.34
C LEU A 130 -3.91 4.73 17.54
N GLU A 131 -4.59 4.23 18.57
CA GLU A 131 -4.85 5.00 19.80
C GLU A 131 -3.57 5.31 20.57
N ALA A 132 -2.66 4.34 20.70
CA ALA A 132 -1.36 4.54 21.32
C ALA A 132 -0.56 5.64 20.58
N PHE A 133 -0.60 5.62 19.26
CA PHE A 133 0.03 6.64 18.42
C PHE A 133 -0.66 8.02 18.57
N ARG A 134 -1.99 8.07 18.61
CA ARG A 134 -2.76 9.33 18.86
C ARG A 134 -2.46 9.93 20.22
N LYS A 135 -2.33 9.10 21.24
CA LYS A 135 -2.01 9.53 22.62
C LYS A 135 -0.52 9.87 22.84
N GLY A 136 0.34 9.67 21.83
CA GLY A 136 1.77 9.89 21.95
C GLY A 136 2.52 8.82 22.77
N GLN A 137 1.85 7.71 23.14
CA GLN A 137 2.46 6.57 23.81
C GLN A 137 3.37 5.78 22.87
N VAL A 138 3.15 5.88 21.58
CA VAL A 138 3.98 5.34 20.51
C VAL A 138 4.36 6.51 19.60
N ARG A 139 5.65 6.75 19.48
CA ARG A 139 6.20 7.84 18.66
C ARG A 139 6.17 7.52 17.16
N VAL A 140 6.36 6.25 16.81
CA VAL A 140 6.53 5.78 15.43
C VAL A 140 5.45 4.77 15.07
N LEU A 141 4.70 5.04 13.99
CA LEU A 141 3.75 4.10 13.41
C LEU A 141 4.28 3.59 12.08
N VAL A 142 4.51 2.28 11.95
CA VAL A 142 4.95 1.65 10.70
C VAL A 142 3.75 1.06 9.99
N ALA A 143 3.48 1.49 8.77
CA ALA A 143 2.25 1.16 8.06
C ALA A 143 2.49 0.70 6.62
N THR A 144 1.55 -0.09 6.09
CA THR A 144 1.39 -0.29 4.64
C THR A 144 0.32 0.68 4.11
N ASP A 145 0.35 0.99 2.81
CA ASP A 145 -0.60 1.91 2.18
C ASP A 145 -2.06 1.60 2.51
N ILE A 146 -2.44 0.32 2.41
CA ILE A 146 -3.81 -0.14 2.66
C ILE A 146 -4.22 0.13 4.11
N ALA A 147 -3.33 -0.12 5.05
CA ALA A 147 -3.66 0.01 6.47
C ALA A 147 -3.58 1.46 6.98
N ALA A 148 -2.83 2.30 6.28
CA ALA A 148 -2.74 3.73 6.56
C ALA A 148 -3.95 4.53 6.07
N ARG A 149 -4.83 3.92 5.29
CA ARG A 149 -6.09 4.56 4.88
C ARG A 149 -6.99 4.80 6.07
N GLY A 150 -7.61 5.96 6.09
CA GLY A 150 -8.46 6.35 7.21
C GLY A 150 -7.71 6.67 8.50
N ILE A 151 -6.36 6.67 8.48
CA ILE A 151 -5.60 7.24 9.59
C ILE A 151 -5.80 8.75 9.55
N ASP A 152 -6.64 9.20 10.46
CA ASP A 152 -6.80 10.61 10.77
C ASP A 152 -6.16 10.88 12.13
N VAL A 153 -4.89 11.23 12.10
CA VAL A 153 -4.12 11.64 13.26
C VAL A 153 -3.56 13.02 12.98
N LYS A 154 -3.84 13.93 13.88
CA LYS A 154 -3.30 15.30 13.84
C LYS A 154 -1.84 15.30 14.27
N ASP A 155 -1.13 16.38 13.94
CA ASP A 155 0.23 16.66 14.40
C ASP A 155 1.27 15.61 13.99
N ILE A 156 1.07 14.95 12.87
CA ILE A 156 2.11 14.12 12.27
C ILE A 156 3.17 15.06 11.72
N THR A 157 4.36 15.05 12.34
CA THR A 157 5.46 15.93 11.98
C THR A 157 6.23 15.39 10.77
N HIS A 158 6.39 14.08 10.69
CA HIS A 158 7.21 13.44 9.67
C HIS A 158 6.54 12.22 9.03
N VAL A 159 6.70 12.12 7.72
CA VAL A 159 6.41 10.92 6.96
C VAL A 159 7.71 10.37 6.40
N ILE A 160 7.98 9.09 6.60
CA ILE A 160 9.16 8.43 6.05
C ILE A 160 8.73 7.34 5.09
N ASN A 161 9.10 7.45 3.83
CA ASN A 161 8.97 6.36 2.87
C ASN A 161 10.22 5.47 3.00
N PHE A 162 10.16 4.45 3.87
CA PHE A 162 11.25 3.47 4.01
C PHE A 162 11.46 2.68 2.72
N GLU A 163 10.39 2.47 1.98
CA GLU A 163 10.35 1.97 0.61
C GLU A 163 9.45 2.87 -0.21
N LEU A 164 9.89 3.27 -1.40
CA LEU A 164 9.08 4.06 -2.32
C LEU A 164 7.87 3.24 -2.79
N PRO A 165 6.71 3.84 -3.01
CA PRO A 165 5.55 3.13 -3.51
C PRO A 165 5.76 2.72 -4.98
N ASN A 166 5.09 1.64 -5.40
CA ASN A 166 5.11 1.23 -6.81
C ASN A 166 4.29 2.14 -7.71
N GLU A 167 3.31 2.83 -7.14
CA GLU A 167 2.41 3.76 -7.82
C GLU A 167 2.72 5.17 -7.31
N SER A 168 3.03 6.08 -8.22
CA SER A 168 3.43 7.45 -7.89
C SER A 168 2.36 8.23 -7.13
N GLU A 169 1.06 7.98 -7.42
CA GLU A 169 -0.05 8.61 -6.70
C GLU A 169 -0.06 8.24 -5.21
N SER A 170 0.41 7.02 -4.88
CA SER A 170 0.54 6.59 -3.50
C SER A 170 1.51 7.44 -2.70
N TYR A 171 2.55 7.96 -3.35
CA TYR A 171 3.48 8.90 -2.71
C TYR A 171 2.77 10.15 -2.19
N VAL A 172 1.95 10.77 -3.02
CA VAL A 172 1.18 11.97 -2.62
C VAL A 172 0.24 11.65 -1.45
N HIS A 173 -0.44 10.51 -1.49
CA HIS A 173 -1.33 10.07 -0.42
C HIS A 173 -0.58 9.77 0.89
N ARG A 174 0.67 9.30 0.82
CA ARG A 174 1.51 9.05 1.99
C ARG A 174 1.96 10.36 2.62
N ILE A 175 2.58 11.24 1.84
CA ILE A 175 3.10 12.50 2.38
C ILE A 175 1.97 13.43 2.85
N GLY A 176 0.78 13.37 2.25
CA GLY A 176 -0.41 14.05 2.74
C GLY A 176 -0.94 13.54 4.09
N ARG A 177 -0.23 12.67 4.81
CA ARG A 177 -0.50 12.37 6.22
C ARG A 177 0.07 13.43 7.15
N THR A 178 1.11 14.15 6.76
CA THR A 178 1.61 15.35 7.45
C THR A 178 1.06 16.64 6.84
N ALA A 179 1.45 17.78 7.36
CA ALA A 179 1.07 19.12 6.88
C ALA A 179 -0.45 19.34 6.80
N ARG A 180 -1.19 18.86 7.79
CA ARG A 180 -2.64 19.05 7.86
C ARG A 180 -3.02 20.22 8.72
N ALA A 181 -4.18 20.82 8.42
CA ALA A 181 -4.76 21.93 9.17
C ALA A 181 -3.83 23.15 9.27
N GLY A 182 -3.06 23.47 8.21
CA GLY A 182 -2.17 24.63 8.15
C GLY A 182 -0.80 24.42 8.82
N ALA A 183 -0.50 23.23 9.30
CA ALA A 183 0.83 22.91 9.81
C ALA A 183 1.82 22.62 8.68
N GLU A 184 3.10 22.85 8.92
CA GLU A 184 4.19 22.38 8.06
C GLU A 184 4.47 20.89 8.30
N GLY A 185 5.02 20.21 7.29
CA GLY A 185 5.35 18.80 7.36
C GLY A 185 6.66 18.46 6.68
N VAL A 186 7.25 17.33 7.08
CA VAL A 186 8.48 16.82 6.48
C VAL A 186 8.23 15.43 5.93
N ALA A 187 8.65 15.20 4.70
CA ALA A 187 8.60 13.90 4.04
C ALA A 187 10.02 13.46 3.63
N LEU A 188 10.48 12.39 4.22
CA LEU A 188 11.77 11.77 3.91
C LEU A 188 11.56 10.49 3.12
N SER A 189 12.33 10.28 2.07
CA SER A 189 12.24 9.08 1.26
C SER A 189 13.59 8.38 1.18
N PHE A 190 13.61 7.07 1.38
CA PHE A 190 14.79 6.25 1.13
C PHE A 190 14.67 5.63 -0.24
N CYS A 191 15.72 5.77 -1.04
CA CYS A 191 15.78 5.25 -2.38
C CYS A 191 17.04 4.41 -2.53
N ASP A 192 16.88 3.10 -2.76
CA ASP A 192 17.98 2.27 -3.20
C ASP A 192 18.02 2.19 -4.74
N GLY A 193 19.10 1.62 -5.28
CA GLY A 193 19.29 1.56 -6.73
C GLY A 193 18.15 0.84 -7.47
N THR A 194 17.39 -0.03 -6.81
CA THR A 194 16.25 -0.74 -7.42
C THR A 194 14.95 0.07 -7.44
N GLU A 195 14.90 1.15 -6.68
CA GLU A 195 13.74 2.03 -6.53
C GLU A 195 13.87 3.35 -7.31
N TYR A 196 14.93 3.51 -8.08
CA TYR A 196 15.21 4.76 -8.77
C TYR A 196 14.19 5.10 -9.86
N ASP A 197 13.64 4.10 -10.53
CA ASP A 197 12.59 4.32 -11.54
C ASP A 197 11.30 4.79 -10.88
N GLU A 198 10.95 4.28 -9.70
CA GLU A 198 9.82 4.77 -8.91
C GLU A 198 10.01 6.23 -8.49
N LEU A 199 11.24 6.61 -8.13
CA LEU A 199 11.53 8.01 -7.80
C LEU A 199 11.30 8.93 -9.00
N LYS A 200 11.75 8.53 -10.20
CA LYS A 200 11.51 9.31 -11.43
C LYS A 200 10.03 9.47 -11.73
N ASP A 201 9.24 8.39 -11.59
CA ASP A 201 7.81 8.43 -11.81
C ASP A 201 7.12 9.37 -10.79
N ILE A 202 7.58 9.37 -9.53
CA ILE A 202 7.13 10.30 -8.50
C ILE A 202 7.48 11.74 -8.86
N GLU A 203 8.74 12.02 -9.22
CA GLU A 203 9.21 13.36 -9.60
C GLU A 203 8.44 13.91 -10.82
N LYS A 204 8.16 13.04 -11.79
CA LYS A 204 7.32 13.38 -12.95
C LYS A 204 5.89 13.73 -12.53
N LEU A 205 5.30 12.99 -11.59
CA LEU A 205 3.95 13.26 -11.09
C LEU A 205 3.86 14.58 -10.33
N ILE A 206 4.85 14.85 -9.45
CA ILE A 206 4.87 16.09 -8.65
C ILE A 206 5.42 17.30 -9.40
N GLY A 207 5.94 17.11 -10.62
CA GLY A 207 6.45 18.17 -11.49
C GLY A 207 7.75 18.82 -11.02
N ARG A 208 8.46 18.20 -10.08
CA ARG A 208 9.73 18.69 -9.54
C ARG A 208 10.66 17.58 -9.09
N THR A 209 11.95 17.84 -9.11
CA THR A 209 12.97 16.95 -8.54
C THR A 209 12.92 17.04 -7.01
N VAL A 210 12.99 15.90 -6.33
CA VAL A 210 13.07 15.84 -4.87
C VAL A 210 14.51 16.14 -4.44
N GLU A 211 14.67 17.02 -3.45
CA GLU A 211 15.97 17.42 -2.92
C GLU A 211 16.73 16.22 -2.35
N THR A 212 18.02 16.11 -2.67
CA THR A 212 18.88 15.05 -2.13
C THR A 212 19.40 15.45 -0.76
N ALA A 213 19.01 14.72 0.28
CA ALA A 213 19.46 14.95 1.65
C ALA A 213 20.78 14.22 1.95
N SER A 214 21.01 13.04 1.37
CA SER A 214 22.30 12.33 1.49
C SER A 214 22.42 11.23 0.42
N GLY A 215 23.67 10.77 0.21
CA GLY A 215 24.02 9.81 -0.83
C GLY A 215 24.13 10.45 -2.21
N GLU A 216 24.52 9.67 -3.19
CA GLU A 216 24.65 10.11 -4.57
C GLU A 216 23.47 9.62 -5.39
N ARG A 217 22.89 10.54 -6.17
CA ARG A 217 21.80 10.19 -7.10
C ARG A 217 22.34 9.26 -8.19
N PRO A 218 21.78 8.05 -8.35
CA PRO A 218 22.21 7.14 -9.41
C PRO A 218 22.01 7.76 -10.79
N LEU A 219 22.93 7.55 -11.72
CA LEU A 219 22.77 7.93 -13.11
C LEU A 219 21.72 7.04 -13.82
N HIS A 220 21.65 5.78 -13.42
CA HIS A 220 20.72 4.77 -13.95
C HIS A 220 20.19 3.90 -12.82
N ALA A 221 18.98 3.36 -13.01
CA ALA A 221 18.45 2.34 -12.10
C ALA A 221 19.37 1.10 -12.14
N THR A 222 19.71 0.58 -10.97
CA THR A 222 20.37 -0.72 -10.89
C THR A 222 19.36 -1.79 -11.33
N PRO A 223 19.70 -2.72 -12.24
CA PRO A 223 18.79 -3.78 -12.60
C PRO A 223 18.48 -4.65 -11.38
N GLY A 224 17.46 -4.27 -10.63
CA GLY A 224 16.85 -5.13 -9.63
C GLY A 224 16.01 -6.17 -10.33
N ALA A 225 15.79 -7.32 -9.71
CA ALA A 225 14.95 -8.38 -10.25
C ALA A 225 13.68 -7.77 -10.87
N LYS A 226 13.56 -7.91 -12.19
CA LYS A 226 12.45 -7.35 -12.96
C LYS A 226 11.14 -7.60 -12.22
N LYS A 227 10.44 -6.54 -11.85
CA LYS A 227 9.06 -6.64 -11.41
C LYS A 227 8.32 -7.50 -12.41
N ALA A 228 7.80 -8.64 -11.98
CA ALA A 228 6.79 -9.35 -12.73
C ALA A 228 5.57 -8.40 -12.78
N ARG A 229 5.51 -7.57 -13.84
CA ARG A 229 4.29 -6.86 -14.20
C ARG A 229 3.22 -7.92 -14.35
N GLY A 230 2.30 -7.98 -13.39
CA GLY A 230 1.17 -8.89 -13.37
C GLY A 230 0.26 -8.65 -14.55
N GLY A 231 0.58 -9.30 -15.64
CA GLY A 231 -0.21 -9.43 -16.85
C GLY A 231 -0.36 -10.91 -17.17
N ARG A 232 -0.90 -11.70 -16.26
CA ARG A 232 -1.49 -12.98 -16.61
C ARG A 232 -2.94 -12.75 -17.01
N GLN A 233 -3.13 -12.29 -18.23
CA GLN A 233 -4.32 -12.67 -18.99
C GLN A 233 -4.27 -14.21 -19.14
N GLY A 234 -5.01 -14.89 -18.32
CA GLY A 234 -5.30 -16.30 -18.50
C GLY A 234 -6.12 -16.48 -19.77
N SER A 235 -5.48 -16.79 -20.88
CA SER A 235 -6.16 -17.37 -22.04
C SER A 235 -6.57 -18.79 -21.66
N TRP A 236 -7.81 -18.97 -21.28
CA TRP A 236 -8.46 -20.26 -21.31
C TRP A 236 -8.76 -20.60 -22.78
N ALA A 237 -7.79 -21.18 -23.46
CA ALA A 237 -8.03 -21.89 -24.71
C ALA A 237 -8.59 -23.26 -24.34
N GLY A 238 -9.88 -23.44 -24.65
CA GLY A 238 -10.54 -24.73 -24.56
C GLY A 238 -9.87 -25.72 -25.49
N ASN A 239 -9.47 -26.88 -24.98
CA ASN A 239 -9.10 -28.01 -25.75
C ASN A 239 -10.31 -28.97 -25.83
N LYS A 240 -11.04 -28.90 -26.93
CA LYS A 240 -11.97 -29.95 -27.41
C LYS A 240 -11.19 -30.83 -28.39
N GLY A 241 -11.17 -32.11 -28.13
CA GLY A 241 -10.72 -33.16 -29.03
C GLY A 241 -10.50 -34.42 -28.21
N GLY A 242 -11.28 -35.45 -28.20
CA GLY A 242 -11.78 -36.25 -29.27
C GLY A 242 -10.87 -37.46 -29.50
N GLY A 243 -11.32 -38.68 -29.15
CA GLY A 243 -10.71 -39.90 -29.74
C GLY A 243 -10.52 -41.08 -28.77
N GLN A 244 -11.55 -41.94 -28.67
CA GLN A 244 -11.50 -43.40 -28.89
C GLN A 244 -10.30 -44.20 -28.35
N GLY A 245 -10.50 -45.15 -27.40
CA GLY A 245 -10.78 -46.51 -27.76
C GLY A 245 -9.94 -47.53 -27.02
N ARG A 246 -10.57 -48.60 -26.56
CA ARG A 246 -10.11 -49.98 -26.30
C ARG A 246 -9.45 -50.30 -24.96
N SER A 247 -10.21 -50.98 -24.13
CA SER A 247 -10.35 -52.45 -23.93
C SER A 247 -9.27 -53.09 -23.05
N GLY A 248 -9.73 -53.74 -21.99
CA GLY A 248 -9.25 -55.08 -21.67
C GLY A 248 -8.66 -55.31 -20.29
N GLY A 249 -9.28 -56.15 -19.50
CA GLY A 249 -8.61 -57.06 -18.59
C GLY A 249 -8.80 -56.80 -17.09
N GLN A 250 -9.86 -57.29 -16.52
CA GLN A 250 -10.01 -58.53 -15.75
C GLN A 250 -9.24 -58.64 -14.42
N LYS A 251 -10.05 -58.68 -13.35
CA LYS A 251 -10.00 -59.55 -12.15
C LYS A 251 -8.75 -59.57 -11.25
N ARG A 252 -8.92 -59.27 -9.98
CA ARG A 252 -9.01 -60.33 -8.92
C ARG A 252 -9.35 -59.76 -7.55
N ARG A 253 -10.25 -60.52 -6.87
CA ARG A 253 -10.71 -60.41 -5.49
C ARG A 253 -9.66 -60.87 -4.50
N SER A 254 -9.69 -60.31 -3.28
CA SER A 254 -9.59 -61.02 -1.97
C SER A 254 -9.79 -59.94 -0.89
N SER A 255 -10.86 -59.86 -0.14
CA SER A 255 -11.30 -60.65 1.03
C SER A 255 -10.29 -60.66 2.17
N GLY A 256 -10.69 -60.07 3.31
CA GLY A 256 -10.03 -60.30 4.58
C GLY A 256 -10.39 -59.30 5.66
N ARG A 257 -11.55 -59.50 6.31
CA ARG A 257 -11.87 -59.59 7.74
C ARG A 257 -11.33 -58.56 8.71
N ARG A 258 -12.28 -57.89 9.33
CA ARG A 258 -12.22 -57.39 10.75
C ARG A 258 -11.98 -58.54 11.73
N PRO A 259 -11.51 -58.29 12.97
CA PRO A 259 -12.51 -58.02 14.00
C PRO A 259 -12.12 -56.97 15.10
N SER A 260 -13.13 -56.58 15.76
CA SER A 260 -13.40 -55.83 16.97
C SER A 260 -12.71 -56.30 18.26
N ARG A 261 -12.49 -55.38 19.20
CA ARG A 261 -12.82 -55.42 20.68
C ARG A 261 -12.05 -54.34 21.39
N ARG A 262 -12.73 -53.41 22.03
CA ARG A 262 -13.28 -53.30 23.41
C ARG A 262 -12.23 -53.05 24.49
N ALA A 263 -12.37 -51.87 25.08
CA ALA A 263 -12.42 -51.51 26.52
C ALA A 263 -11.16 -51.64 27.38
N ALA A 264 -10.71 -50.60 27.92
CA ALA A 264 -10.84 -50.22 29.32
C ALA A 264 -10.67 -48.71 29.43
#